data_c43c709c2423c46975cb2c14d69278ed
#
_entry.id   c43c709c2423c46975cb2c14d69278ed
#
_cell.length_a   1.000
_cell.length_b   1.000
_cell.length_c   1.000
_cell.angle_alpha   90.00
_cell.angle_beta   90.00
_cell.angle_gamma   90.00
#
_symmetry.space_group_name_H-M   'P 1'
#
loop_
_entity.id
_entity.type
_entity.pdbx_description
1 polymer ?
#
loop_
_entity_poly.entity_id
_entity_poly.type
_entity_poly.pdbx_seq_one_letter_code
_entity_poly.pdbx_strand_id
1 'polypeptide(L)'
;ALPLLPEAVRVRAALTCGADLVFALPAPCACAGAETFARAGVRVLSAAGCDALVFGAETPDAALLMEAARVLCSEDYRAALKAQLAAGARSFAAARQAAVEALCPGTELAALLDKPNNNLAVEYCKAILELGVSMTPVPLPRQGAGHGEALSPDAVQFASASALRQLWQSGGADAAA
;
A
#
# COMPACT_ATOMS: atom_id res chain seq x y z
N ALA A 1 -2.83 -8.34 -11.48
CA ALA A 1 -2.44 -7.99 -12.87
C ALA A 1 -1.06 -8.59 -13.18
N LEU A 2 -0.87 -9.12 -14.38
CA LEU A 2 0.43 -9.62 -14.83
C LEU A 2 1.40 -8.43 -15.00
N PRO A 3 2.69 -8.60 -14.66
CA PRO A 3 3.70 -7.57 -14.91
C PRO A 3 3.91 -7.42 -16.43
N LEU A 4 4.08 -6.17 -16.91
CA LEU A 4 4.35 -5.88 -18.32
C LEU A 4 5.75 -6.34 -18.75
N LEU A 5 6.72 -6.27 -17.86
CA LEU A 5 8.11 -6.56 -18.13
C LEU A 5 8.60 -7.78 -17.34
N PRO A 6 9.49 -8.58 -17.91
CA PRO A 6 10.16 -9.68 -17.21
C PRO A 6 10.87 -9.20 -15.94
N GLU A 7 11.01 -10.08 -14.96
CA GLU A 7 11.64 -9.76 -13.67
C GLU A 7 13.06 -9.18 -13.86
N ALA A 8 13.88 -9.82 -14.69
CA ALA A 8 15.25 -9.38 -14.94
C ALA A 8 15.34 -7.93 -15.48
N VAL A 9 14.37 -7.52 -16.31
CA VAL A 9 14.31 -6.14 -16.84
C VAL A 9 13.94 -5.16 -15.72
N ARG A 10 12.96 -5.50 -14.89
CA ARG A 10 12.54 -4.67 -13.75
C ARG A 10 13.65 -4.52 -12.70
N VAL A 11 14.36 -5.61 -12.39
CA VAL A 11 15.51 -5.59 -11.47
C VAL A 11 16.61 -4.70 -12.04
N ARG A 12 16.98 -4.87 -13.32
CA ARG A 12 18.00 -4.03 -13.95
C ARG A 12 17.61 -2.55 -13.93
N ALA A 13 16.35 -2.22 -14.23
CA ALA A 13 15.86 -0.84 -14.18
C ALA A 13 16.01 -0.25 -12.78
N ALA A 14 15.59 -0.98 -11.73
CA ALA A 14 15.72 -0.52 -10.36
C ALA A 14 17.18 -0.26 -9.96
N LEU A 15 18.11 -1.18 -10.28
CA LEU A 15 19.54 -1.00 -10.02
C LEU A 15 20.13 0.19 -10.79
N THR A 16 19.74 0.36 -12.06
CA THR A 16 20.17 1.52 -12.86
C THR A 16 19.66 2.85 -12.30
N CYS A 17 18.48 2.83 -11.68
CA CYS A 17 17.89 4.01 -11.01
C CYS A 17 18.41 4.25 -9.59
N GLY A 18 19.43 3.53 -9.14
CA GLY A 18 20.11 3.78 -7.87
C GLY A 18 19.71 2.88 -6.71
N ALA A 19 18.99 1.78 -6.95
CA ALA A 19 18.81 0.77 -5.94
C ALA A 19 20.11 -0.05 -5.78
N ASP A 20 20.54 -0.29 -4.53
CA ASP A 20 21.71 -1.13 -4.25
C ASP A 20 21.35 -2.62 -4.24
N LEU A 21 20.16 -2.96 -3.77
CA LEU A 21 19.66 -4.32 -3.68
C LEU A 21 18.20 -4.41 -4.15
N VAL A 22 17.84 -5.52 -4.75
CA VAL A 22 16.47 -5.83 -5.14
C VAL A 22 16.10 -7.22 -4.63
N PHE A 23 15.05 -7.33 -3.84
CA PHE A 23 14.54 -8.59 -3.32
C PHE A 23 13.27 -9.01 -4.04
N ALA A 24 13.18 -10.29 -4.36
CA ALA A 24 11.95 -10.90 -4.82
C ALA A 24 11.08 -11.30 -3.61
N LEU A 25 9.87 -10.77 -3.55
CA LEU A 25 8.90 -11.24 -2.56
C LEU A 25 8.32 -12.59 -3.04
N PRO A 26 8.31 -13.66 -2.21
CA PRO A 26 7.76 -14.95 -2.60
C PRO A 26 6.32 -14.84 -3.12
N ALA A 27 6.01 -15.59 -4.19
CA ALA A 27 4.71 -15.52 -4.87
C ALA A 27 3.49 -15.62 -3.94
N PRO A 28 3.44 -16.51 -2.94
CA PRO A 28 2.31 -16.56 -2.01
C PRO A 28 2.06 -15.23 -1.28
N CYS A 29 3.14 -14.53 -0.88
CA CYS A 29 3.05 -13.23 -0.21
C CYS A 29 2.78 -12.11 -1.19
N ALA A 30 3.41 -12.12 -2.37
CA ALA A 30 3.26 -11.10 -3.40
C ALA A 30 1.83 -11.02 -3.98
N CYS A 31 1.09 -12.15 -3.96
CA CYS A 31 -0.28 -12.26 -4.44
C CYS A 31 -1.34 -12.23 -3.33
N ALA A 32 -0.92 -12.10 -2.07
CA ALA A 32 -1.80 -12.07 -0.92
C ALA A 32 -2.47 -10.70 -0.74
N GLY A 33 -3.38 -10.62 0.24
CA GLY A 33 -3.97 -9.35 0.68
C GLY A 33 -2.92 -8.42 1.32
N ALA A 34 -3.29 -7.15 1.47
CA ALA A 34 -2.39 -6.09 1.93
C ALA A 34 -1.66 -6.42 3.23
N GLU A 35 -2.32 -7.03 4.20
CA GLU A 35 -1.75 -7.44 5.48
C GLU A 35 -0.57 -8.42 5.31
N THR A 36 -0.80 -9.53 4.60
CA THR A 36 0.25 -10.55 4.37
C THR A 36 1.38 -10.01 3.51
N PHE A 37 1.04 -9.22 2.49
CA PHE A 37 2.01 -8.54 1.63
C PHE A 37 2.91 -7.61 2.45
N ALA A 38 2.32 -6.72 3.24
CA ALA A 38 3.04 -5.75 4.06
C ALA A 38 3.94 -6.45 5.09
N ARG A 39 3.40 -7.44 5.80
CA ARG A 39 4.15 -8.22 6.80
C ARG A 39 5.36 -8.93 6.19
N ALA A 40 5.22 -9.52 5.02
CA ALA A 40 6.32 -10.18 4.32
C ALA A 40 7.37 -9.16 3.86
N GLY A 41 6.96 -8.02 3.30
CA GLY A 41 7.85 -6.94 2.89
C GLY A 41 8.67 -6.38 4.06
N VAL A 42 8.01 -6.05 5.17
CA VAL A 42 8.68 -5.55 6.39
C VAL A 42 9.68 -6.58 6.93
N ARG A 43 9.33 -7.88 6.94
CA ARG A 43 10.26 -8.95 7.36
C ARG A 43 11.50 -9.02 6.50
N VAL A 44 11.35 -8.97 5.18
CA VAL A 44 12.48 -9.03 4.23
C VAL A 44 13.41 -7.84 4.43
N LEU A 45 12.84 -6.62 4.49
CA LEU A 45 13.62 -5.40 4.66
C LEU A 45 14.29 -5.31 6.03
N SER A 46 13.60 -5.72 7.09
CA SER A 46 14.20 -5.81 8.43
C SER A 46 15.34 -6.81 8.49
N ALA A 47 15.19 -7.98 7.86
CA ALA A 47 16.27 -8.98 7.78
C ALA A 47 17.46 -8.49 6.93
N ALA A 48 17.22 -7.58 5.99
CA ALA A 48 18.26 -6.90 5.21
C ALA A 48 18.96 -5.76 5.97
N GLY A 49 18.50 -5.45 7.19
CA GLY A 49 19.08 -4.39 8.02
C GLY A 49 18.59 -2.98 7.68
N CYS A 50 17.47 -2.86 6.98
CA CYS A 50 16.86 -1.55 6.69
C CYS A 50 16.27 -0.94 7.97
N ASP A 51 16.56 0.33 8.23
CA ASP A 51 16.07 1.12 9.35
C ASP A 51 14.92 2.06 8.99
N ALA A 52 14.63 2.20 7.71
CA ALA A 52 13.50 2.98 7.21
C ALA A 52 12.73 2.23 6.12
N LEU A 53 11.41 2.44 6.10
CA LEU A 53 10.51 1.93 5.07
C LEU A 53 9.84 3.09 4.35
N VAL A 54 10.22 3.29 3.09
CA VAL A 54 9.64 4.32 2.22
C VAL A 54 8.49 3.74 1.40
N PHE A 55 7.35 4.42 1.38
CA PHE A 55 6.18 4.00 0.59
C PHE A 55 5.32 5.19 0.19
N GLY A 56 4.55 5.04 -0.90
CA GLY A 56 3.62 6.07 -1.35
C GLY A 56 2.29 6.00 -0.61
N ALA A 57 1.76 7.16 -0.19
CA ALA A 57 0.46 7.28 0.45
C ALA A 57 -0.34 8.47 -0.11
N GLU A 58 -1.66 8.40 -0.06
CA GLU A 58 -2.53 9.56 -0.39
C GLU A 58 -2.48 10.59 0.75
N THR A 59 -2.30 10.13 1.98
CA THR A 59 -2.11 10.96 3.17
C THR A 59 -0.72 10.69 3.74
N PRO A 60 0.30 11.51 3.40
CA PRO A 60 1.68 11.24 3.78
C PRO A 60 2.00 11.73 5.20
N ASP A 61 1.19 11.33 6.18
CA ASP A 61 1.36 11.63 7.60
C ASP A 61 1.71 10.35 8.36
N ALA A 62 2.98 10.19 8.71
CA ALA A 62 3.48 9.02 9.41
C ALA A 62 2.86 8.85 10.81
N ALA A 63 2.56 9.94 11.52
CA ALA A 63 1.97 9.88 12.85
C ALA A 63 0.54 9.37 12.78
N LEU A 64 -0.25 9.89 11.85
CA LEU A 64 -1.63 9.48 11.63
C LEU A 64 -1.74 8.03 11.14
N LEU A 65 -0.85 7.60 10.23
CA LEU A 65 -0.79 6.21 9.77
C LEU A 65 -0.40 5.23 10.89
N MET A 66 0.54 5.62 11.75
CA MET A 66 0.95 4.84 12.93
C MET A 66 -0.17 4.79 13.98
N GLU A 67 -0.93 5.85 14.16
CA GLU A 67 -2.10 5.86 15.05
C GLU A 67 -3.17 4.89 14.56
N ALA A 68 -3.52 4.95 13.28
CA ALA A 68 -4.44 3.99 12.67
C ALA A 68 -3.95 2.54 12.85
N ALA A 69 -2.65 2.29 12.65
CA ALA A 69 -2.05 0.97 12.84
C ALA A 69 -2.18 0.48 14.30
N ARG A 70 -1.98 1.35 15.30
CA ARG A 70 -2.17 0.99 16.72
C ARG A 70 -3.62 0.61 17.01
N VAL A 71 -4.58 1.36 16.47
CA VAL A 71 -6.01 1.00 16.58
C VAL A 71 -6.25 -0.39 16.00
N LEU A 72 -5.75 -0.68 14.79
CA LEU A 72 -5.92 -1.99 14.15
C LEU A 72 -5.23 -3.15 14.90
N CYS A 73 -4.21 -2.87 15.69
CA CYS A 73 -3.54 -3.87 16.54
C CYS A 73 -4.30 -4.15 17.85
N SER A 74 -5.27 -3.32 18.25
CA SER A 74 -5.94 -3.43 19.55
C SER A 74 -6.93 -4.60 19.63
N GLU A 75 -7.17 -5.10 20.82
CA GLU A 75 -8.21 -6.11 21.08
C GLU A 75 -9.62 -5.53 20.84
N ASP A 76 -9.83 -4.26 21.19
CA ASP A 76 -11.11 -3.56 20.97
C ASP A 76 -11.46 -3.53 19.48
N TYR A 77 -10.46 -3.28 18.61
CA TYR A 77 -10.67 -3.34 17.16
C TYR A 77 -11.06 -4.75 16.69
N ARG A 78 -10.42 -5.79 17.21
CA ARG A 78 -10.76 -7.18 16.85
C ARG A 78 -12.19 -7.51 17.25
N ALA A 79 -12.63 -7.07 18.43
CA ALA A 79 -13.99 -7.24 18.90
C ALA A 79 -14.99 -6.46 18.03
N ALA A 80 -14.70 -5.18 17.74
CA ALA A 80 -15.53 -4.34 16.90
C ALA A 80 -15.65 -4.88 15.47
N LEU A 81 -14.53 -5.30 14.86
CA LEU A 81 -14.52 -5.92 13.53
C LEU A 81 -15.39 -7.19 13.47
N LYS A 82 -15.25 -8.06 14.48
CA LYS A 82 -16.06 -9.27 14.59
C LYS A 82 -17.55 -8.94 14.68
N ALA A 83 -17.91 -7.91 15.45
CA ALA A 83 -19.30 -7.46 15.58
C ALA A 83 -19.85 -6.93 14.23
N GLN A 84 -19.07 -6.12 13.50
CA GLN A 84 -19.45 -5.60 12.18
C GLN A 84 -19.63 -6.71 11.14
N LEU A 85 -18.77 -7.71 11.15
CA LEU A 85 -18.91 -8.89 10.28
C LEU A 85 -20.14 -9.71 10.62
N ALA A 86 -20.43 -9.92 11.91
CA ALA A 86 -21.62 -10.60 12.36
C ALA A 86 -22.92 -9.84 12.04
N ALA A 87 -22.88 -8.51 12.03
CA ALA A 87 -23.99 -7.66 11.64
C ALA A 87 -24.26 -7.63 10.11
N GLY A 88 -23.48 -8.37 9.29
CA GLY A 88 -23.71 -8.50 7.87
C GLY A 88 -23.12 -7.35 7.04
N ALA A 89 -21.97 -6.83 7.42
CA ALA A 89 -21.26 -5.82 6.62
C ALA A 89 -21.08 -6.28 5.17
N ARG A 90 -21.28 -5.36 4.22
CA ARG A 90 -21.25 -5.64 2.76
C ARG A 90 -19.92 -6.21 2.24
N SER A 91 -18.82 -5.89 2.93
CA SER A 91 -17.49 -6.37 2.60
C SER A 91 -16.58 -6.29 3.83
N PHE A 92 -15.45 -7.01 3.77
CA PHE A 92 -14.42 -6.91 4.81
C PHE A 92 -13.88 -5.48 4.96
N ALA A 93 -13.68 -4.75 3.87
CA ALA A 93 -13.25 -3.35 3.90
C ALA A 93 -14.27 -2.45 4.60
N ALA A 94 -15.57 -2.62 4.31
CA ALA A 94 -16.63 -1.88 4.97
C ALA A 94 -16.72 -2.21 6.47
N ALA A 95 -16.52 -3.48 6.84
CA ALA A 95 -16.47 -3.89 8.26
C ALA A 95 -15.30 -3.26 9.00
N ARG A 96 -14.11 -3.21 8.38
CA ARG A 96 -12.91 -2.56 8.93
C ARG A 96 -13.16 -1.08 9.21
N GLN A 97 -13.66 -0.35 8.22
CA GLN A 97 -13.95 1.07 8.33
C GLN A 97 -14.97 1.34 9.43
N ALA A 98 -16.09 0.61 9.45
CA ALA A 98 -17.11 0.74 10.47
C ALA A 98 -16.59 0.41 11.88
N ALA A 99 -15.68 -0.56 12.01
CA ALA A 99 -15.06 -0.89 13.29
C ALA A 99 -14.15 0.24 13.79
N VAL A 100 -13.37 0.87 12.91
CA VAL A 100 -12.53 2.02 13.27
C VAL A 100 -13.40 3.23 13.61
N GLU A 101 -14.44 3.53 12.84
CA GLU A 101 -15.36 4.63 13.12
C GLU A 101 -16.07 4.45 14.46
N ALA A 102 -16.43 3.21 14.83
CA ALA A 102 -17.05 2.94 16.13
C ALA A 102 -16.11 3.16 17.31
N LEU A 103 -14.80 2.95 17.14
CA LEU A 103 -13.79 3.12 18.18
C LEU A 103 -13.26 4.56 18.26
N CYS A 104 -13.18 5.23 17.14
CA CYS A 104 -12.58 6.56 17.00
C CYS A 104 -13.53 7.48 16.22
N PRO A 105 -14.76 7.74 16.74
CA PRO A 105 -15.76 8.48 16.00
C PRO A 105 -15.33 9.92 15.71
N GLY A 106 -15.60 10.39 14.50
CA GLY A 106 -15.28 11.75 14.07
C GLY A 106 -13.80 12.02 13.85
N THR A 107 -12.97 10.99 13.81
CA THR A 107 -11.54 11.11 13.45
C THR A 107 -11.32 10.80 11.96
N GLU A 108 -10.17 11.18 11.42
CA GLU A 108 -9.79 10.88 10.04
C GLU A 108 -9.36 9.41 9.84
N LEU A 109 -9.24 8.62 10.92
CA LEU A 109 -8.67 7.26 10.86
C LEU A 109 -9.49 6.30 10.00
N ALA A 110 -10.82 6.36 10.09
CA ALA A 110 -11.69 5.52 9.25
C ALA A 110 -11.57 5.90 7.76
N ALA A 111 -11.48 7.20 7.46
CA ALA A 111 -11.33 7.70 6.10
C ALA A 111 -9.98 7.33 5.44
N LEU A 112 -8.93 7.11 6.24
CA LEU A 112 -7.66 6.62 5.72
C LEU A 112 -7.81 5.27 5.00
N LEU A 113 -8.67 4.38 5.52
CA LEU A 113 -8.83 3.02 5.03
C LEU A 113 -9.61 2.94 3.71
N ASP A 114 -10.27 4.00 3.27
CA ASP A 114 -10.97 4.06 1.99
C ASP A 114 -10.02 4.16 0.79
N LYS A 115 -8.83 4.70 1.02
CA LYS A 115 -7.85 4.92 -0.04
C LYS A 115 -6.88 3.74 -0.12
N PRO A 116 -6.65 3.17 -1.31
CA PRO A 116 -5.91 1.91 -1.43
C PRO A 116 -4.45 2.00 -1.00
N ASN A 117 -3.76 3.14 -1.22
CA ASN A 117 -2.37 3.26 -0.78
C ASN A 117 -2.27 3.61 0.71
N ASN A 118 -3.18 4.39 1.26
CA ASN A 118 -3.27 4.59 2.70
C ASN A 118 -3.58 3.27 3.42
N ASN A 119 -4.48 2.45 2.87
CA ASN A 119 -4.77 1.12 3.43
C ASN A 119 -3.51 0.25 3.50
N LEU A 120 -2.72 0.20 2.42
CA LEU A 120 -1.46 -0.52 2.40
C LEU A 120 -0.41 0.12 3.34
N ALA A 121 -0.36 1.45 3.41
CA ALA A 121 0.52 2.19 4.31
C ALA A 121 0.25 1.85 5.78
N VAL A 122 -1.03 1.79 6.18
CA VAL A 122 -1.44 1.37 7.53
C VAL A 122 -1.04 -0.08 7.81
N GLU A 123 -1.14 -0.99 6.81
CA GLU A 123 -0.68 -2.38 6.99
C GLU A 123 0.85 -2.48 7.14
N TYR A 124 1.64 -1.62 6.48
CA TYR A 124 3.09 -1.53 6.74
C TYR A 124 3.37 -1.07 8.17
N CYS A 125 2.72 -0.01 8.63
CA CYS A 125 2.85 0.49 10.00
C CYS A 125 2.43 -0.58 11.02
N LYS A 126 1.34 -1.29 10.78
CA LYS A 126 0.87 -2.41 11.60
C LYS A 126 1.90 -3.54 11.65
N ALA A 127 2.48 -3.92 10.51
CA ALA A 127 3.51 -4.94 10.45
C ALA A 127 4.77 -4.55 11.23
N ILE A 128 5.19 -3.29 11.20
CA ILE A 128 6.30 -2.76 12.02
C ILE A 128 6.00 -2.97 13.51
N LEU A 129 4.79 -2.60 13.96
CA LEU A 129 4.36 -2.77 15.36
C LEU A 129 4.29 -4.23 15.78
N GLU A 130 3.63 -5.08 14.98
CA GLU A 130 3.42 -6.50 15.30
C GLU A 130 4.72 -7.32 15.31
N LEU A 131 5.68 -6.97 14.44
CA LEU A 131 6.98 -7.62 14.38
C LEU A 131 7.97 -7.08 15.39
N GLY A 132 7.67 -5.94 16.03
CA GLY A 132 8.55 -5.30 16.99
C GLY A 132 9.88 -4.85 16.40
N VAL A 133 9.89 -4.48 15.10
CA VAL A 133 11.11 -4.07 14.40
C VAL A 133 11.32 -2.56 14.53
N SER A 134 12.59 -2.15 14.69
CA SER A 134 12.98 -0.73 14.73
C SER A 134 13.13 -0.16 13.32
N MET A 135 11.99 0.05 12.65
CA MET A 135 11.95 0.58 11.29
C MET A 135 11.08 1.84 11.25
N THR A 136 11.60 2.93 10.71
CA THR A 136 10.90 4.21 10.60
C THR A 136 10.03 4.23 9.35
N PRO A 137 8.70 4.39 9.44
CA PRO A 137 7.84 4.58 8.28
C PRO A 137 8.02 5.98 7.68
N VAL A 138 8.26 6.05 6.38
CA VAL A 138 8.46 7.30 5.63
C VAL A 138 7.46 7.35 4.47
N PRO A 139 6.24 7.86 4.72
CA PRO A 139 5.25 8.02 3.66
C PRO A 139 5.63 9.17 2.73
N LEU A 140 5.61 8.92 1.43
CA LEU A 140 5.78 9.93 0.39
C LEU A 140 4.42 10.27 -0.22
N PRO A 141 4.15 11.57 -0.51
CA PRO A 141 2.94 11.95 -1.21
C PRO A 141 2.93 11.33 -2.61
N ARG A 142 1.83 10.68 -2.98
CA ARG A 142 1.65 10.19 -4.34
C ARG A 142 1.52 11.38 -5.29
N GLN A 143 2.35 11.36 -6.33
CA GLN A 143 2.25 12.29 -7.45
C GLN A 143 1.68 11.55 -8.66
N GLY A 144 0.74 12.18 -9.38
CA GLY A 144 0.16 11.64 -10.60
C GLY A 144 -1.31 11.25 -10.48
N ALA A 145 -1.84 10.74 -11.60
CA ALA A 145 -3.24 10.36 -11.74
C ALA A 145 -3.67 9.29 -10.73
N GLY A 146 -4.88 9.43 -10.18
CA GLY A 146 -5.51 8.43 -9.33
C GLY A 146 -5.72 7.09 -10.05
N HIS A 147 -6.12 6.07 -9.29
CA HIS A 147 -6.43 4.76 -9.86
C HIS A 147 -7.60 4.90 -10.87
N GLY A 148 -7.32 4.59 -12.16
CA GLY A 148 -8.35 4.62 -13.22
C GLY A 148 -8.56 5.97 -13.89
N GLU A 149 -7.82 7.03 -13.55
CA GLU A 149 -7.86 8.29 -14.26
C GLU A 149 -7.12 8.19 -15.61
N ALA A 150 -7.75 8.78 -16.66
CA ALA A 150 -7.15 8.86 -17.97
C ALA A 150 -5.95 9.82 -17.98
N LEU A 151 -5.01 9.58 -18.89
CA LEU A 151 -3.89 10.49 -19.14
C LEU A 151 -4.43 11.85 -19.59
N SER A 152 -4.10 12.91 -18.86
CA SER A 152 -4.34 14.27 -19.34
C SER A 152 -3.16 14.71 -20.22
N PRO A 153 -3.41 15.20 -21.46
CA PRO A 153 -2.34 15.59 -22.37
C PRO A 153 -1.47 16.74 -21.86
N ASP A 154 -1.99 17.55 -20.93
CA ASP A 154 -1.35 18.80 -20.47
C ASP A 154 -0.65 18.68 -19.13
N ALA A 155 -0.65 17.52 -18.50
CA ALA A 155 -0.01 17.34 -17.20
C ALA A 155 1.30 16.60 -17.37
N VAL A 156 2.40 17.21 -16.93
CA VAL A 156 3.67 16.53 -16.60
C VAL A 156 3.40 15.64 -15.36
N GLN A 157 2.45 14.72 -15.46
CA GLN A 157 2.08 13.80 -14.40
C GLN A 157 2.52 12.40 -14.76
N PHE A 158 3.05 11.70 -13.80
CA PHE A 158 3.36 10.28 -13.95
C PHE A 158 2.07 9.52 -14.24
N ALA A 159 2.04 8.84 -15.38
CA ALA A 159 0.92 7.99 -15.77
C ALA A 159 0.68 6.88 -14.74
N SER A 160 -0.57 6.55 -14.47
CA SER A 160 -0.88 5.39 -13.63
C SER A 160 -0.43 4.09 -14.34
N ALA A 161 -0.03 3.09 -13.57
CA ALA A 161 0.32 1.79 -14.13
C ALA A 161 -0.81 1.15 -14.95
N SER A 162 -2.07 1.46 -14.63
CA SER A 162 -3.25 1.03 -15.38
C SER A 162 -3.33 1.72 -16.74
N ALA A 163 -3.10 3.03 -16.79
CA ALA A 163 -3.09 3.79 -18.05
C ALA A 163 -1.96 3.33 -18.98
N LEU A 164 -0.75 3.09 -18.43
CA LEU A 164 0.37 2.54 -19.21
C LEU A 164 0.05 1.16 -19.79
N ARG A 165 -0.62 0.28 -19.02
CA ARG A 165 -1.04 -1.04 -19.52
C ARG A 165 -2.07 -0.93 -20.64
N GLN A 166 -3.04 -0.04 -20.50
CA GLN A 166 -4.04 0.19 -21.56
C GLN A 166 -3.39 0.72 -22.84
N LEU A 167 -2.49 1.71 -22.70
CA LEU A 167 -1.76 2.26 -23.83
C LEU A 167 -0.93 1.17 -24.56
N TRP A 168 -0.22 0.35 -23.82
CA TRP A 168 0.54 -0.77 -24.36
C TRP A 168 -0.33 -1.79 -25.09
N GLN A 169 -1.49 -2.14 -24.50
CA GLN A 169 -2.43 -3.10 -25.10
C GLN A 169 -3.12 -2.56 -26.36
N SER A 170 -3.30 -1.24 -26.47
CA SER A 170 -3.88 -0.58 -27.65
C SER A 170 -2.89 -0.38 -28.82
N GLY A 171 -1.67 -0.88 -28.71
CA GLY A 171 -0.66 -0.76 -29.78
C GLY A 171 0.09 0.57 -29.80
N GLY A 172 -0.09 1.41 -28.79
CA GLY A 172 0.56 2.72 -28.65
C GLY A 172 1.97 2.67 -28.07
N ALA A 173 2.74 1.59 -28.32
CA ALA A 173 4.10 1.42 -27.78
C ALA A 173 5.08 2.54 -28.22
N ASP A 174 4.86 3.13 -29.39
CA ASP A 174 5.69 4.23 -29.91
C ASP A 174 5.39 5.60 -29.25
N ALA A 175 4.29 5.73 -28.50
CA ALA A 175 3.92 6.96 -27.81
C ALA A 175 4.47 7.06 -26.38
N ALA A 176 5.19 6.03 -25.92
CA ALA A 176 5.74 5.94 -24.57
C ALA A 176 7.28 6.00 -24.51
N ALA A 177 7.92 6.31 -25.64
CA ALA A 177 9.37 6.45 -25.76
C ALA A 177 9.87 7.86 -25.44
#